data_b1e303df3f011ee44daeef3fa28a3fda
#
_entry.id   b1e303df3f011ee44daeef3fa28a3fda
#
_cell.length_a   1.000
_cell.length_b   1.000
_cell.length_c   1.000
_cell.angle_alpha   90.00
_cell.angle_beta   90.00
_cell.angle_gamma   90.00
#
_symmetry.space_group_name_H-M   'P 1'
#
loop_
_entity.id
_entity.type
_entity.pdbx_description
1 polymer ?
#
loop_
_entity_poly.entity_id
_entity_poly.type
_entity_poly.pdbx_seq_one_letter_code
_entity_poly.pdbx_strand_id
1 'polypeptide(L)'
;MTMKRDLLLLPLLAFFLLTTACKDRKNTIRIATKPMTEQFILGEMLKLLIEQDTGLAVEITKGIGGGTSNIHPAMLKGEFDIYPEYTGTGWLVVLKKDSLLPPDTLYETLKKEYEQKFHLKWLSPYGFDNTYSLAVGEPLAKKYDLTRFSDLARYPDQFIFGAEYDFFEIHEGYEALCQYYDLKFKKTRDMDIGLKYEAIKSGKVDVMNIFTTDGQLNGANL
;
A
#
# COMPACT_ATOMS: atom_id res chain seq x y z
N MET A 1 9.87 -45.18 -49.42
CA MET A 1 10.65 -45.42 -48.19
C MET A 1 11.26 -44.15 -47.70
N THR A 2 10.45 -43.14 -47.36
CA THR A 2 10.88 -41.76 -47.03
C THR A 2 10.07 -41.07 -45.88
N MET A 3 9.32 -41.85 -45.08
CA MET A 3 8.43 -41.26 -44.03
C MET A 3 8.94 -41.39 -42.59
N LYS A 4 10.19 -41.78 -42.34
CA LYS A 4 10.74 -41.94 -40.98
C LYS A 4 11.71 -40.87 -40.50
N ARG A 5 12.10 -39.91 -41.39
CA ARG A 5 13.08 -38.85 -41.00
C ARG A 5 12.46 -37.60 -40.45
N ASP A 6 11.18 -37.29 -40.80
CA ASP A 6 10.53 -36.02 -40.43
C ASP A 6 9.89 -36.09 -39.04
N LEU A 7 9.68 -37.31 -38.49
CA LEU A 7 9.07 -37.50 -37.16
C LEU A 7 10.05 -37.27 -36.00
N LEU A 8 11.37 -37.28 -36.27
CA LEU A 8 12.41 -37.05 -35.23
C LEU A 8 12.81 -35.56 -35.10
N LEU A 9 12.46 -34.71 -36.07
CA LEU A 9 12.76 -33.27 -36.03
C LEU A 9 11.71 -32.47 -35.23
N LEU A 10 10.47 -32.95 -35.11
CA LEU A 10 9.41 -32.25 -34.37
C LEU A 10 9.68 -32.15 -32.86
N PRO A 11 10.13 -33.21 -32.13
CA PRO A 11 10.42 -33.10 -30.70
C PRO A 11 11.69 -32.29 -30.42
N LEU A 12 12.64 -32.23 -31.37
CA LEU A 12 13.86 -31.41 -31.20
C LEU A 12 13.56 -29.91 -31.33
N LEU A 13 12.62 -29.52 -32.20
CA LEU A 13 12.18 -28.14 -32.35
C LEU A 13 11.32 -27.68 -31.16
N ALA A 14 10.50 -28.56 -30.57
CA ALA A 14 9.72 -28.27 -29.38
C ALA A 14 10.59 -28.12 -28.12
N PHE A 15 11.71 -28.83 -28.03
CA PHE A 15 12.66 -28.70 -26.91
C PHE A 15 13.45 -27.38 -26.97
N PHE A 16 13.71 -26.85 -28.18
CA PHE A 16 14.41 -25.57 -28.34
C PHE A 16 13.53 -24.33 -28.02
N LEU A 17 12.20 -24.48 -28.12
CA LEU A 17 11.23 -23.42 -27.78
C LEU A 17 11.00 -23.28 -26.27
N LEU A 18 11.36 -24.28 -25.46
CA LEU A 18 11.19 -24.24 -23.99
C LEU A 18 12.36 -23.57 -23.26
N THR A 19 13.47 -23.26 -23.93
CA THR A 19 14.66 -22.68 -23.31
C THR A 19 14.67 -21.13 -23.30
N THR A 20 13.71 -20.46 -23.93
CA THR A 20 13.68 -19.00 -24.00
C THR A 20 12.85 -18.33 -22.90
N ALA A 21 12.28 -19.06 -21.95
CA ALA A 21 11.40 -18.51 -20.90
C ALA A 21 12.07 -18.29 -19.53
N CYS A 22 13.36 -18.57 -19.37
CA CYS A 22 14.11 -18.10 -18.19
C CYS A 22 14.58 -16.66 -18.43
N LYS A 23 13.69 -15.69 -18.25
CA LYS A 23 14.07 -14.28 -18.13
C LYS A 23 15.10 -14.16 -17.02
N ASP A 24 16.23 -13.55 -17.33
CA ASP A 24 17.42 -13.50 -16.49
C ASP A 24 17.09 -12.87 -15.11
N ARG A 25 16.75 -13.71 -14.13
CA ARG A 25 16.38 -13.30 -12.76
C ARG A 25 17.53 -12.57 -12.05
N LYS A 26 18.75 -12.69 -12.56
CA LYS A 26 19.98 -12.13 -11.96
C LYS A 26 20.15 -10.64 -12.21
N ASN A 27 19.50 -10.07 -13.24
CA ASN A 27 19.69 -8.68 -13.66
C ASN A 27 18.42 -7.84 -13.62
N THR A 28 17.37 -8.30 -12.91
CA THR A 28 16.10 -7.58 -12.82
C THR A 28 15.74 -7.31 -11.37
N ILE A 29 15.52 -6.05 -11.03
CA ILE A 29 14.97 -5.60 -9.74
C ILE A 29 13.46 -5.55 -9.83
N ARG A 30 12.76 -6.13 -8.85
CA ARG A 30 11.31 -6.18 -8.80
C ARG A 30 10.79 -5.25 -7.71
N ILE A 31 9.99 -4.27 -8.10
CA ILE A 31 9.41 -3.29 -7.22
C ILE A 31 7.92 -3.60 -7.05
N ALA A 32 7.44 -3.62 -5.80
CA ALA A 32 6.02 -3.67 -5.48
C ALA A 32 5.50 -2.29 -5.07
N THR A 33 4.25 -1.95 -5.42
CA THR A 33 3.59 -0.73 -4.93
C THR A 33 2.21 -1.03 -4.38
N LYS A 34 1.80 -0.26 -3.37
CA LYS A 34 0.41 -0.23 -2.86
C LYS A 34 -0.51 0.48 -3.87
N PRO A 35 -1.85 0.31 -3.81
CA PRO A 35 -2.79 0.90 -4.77
C PRO A 35 -3.09 2.38 -4.48
N MET A 36 -2.06 3.22 -4.43
CA MET A 36 -2.15 4.66 -4.19
C MET A 36 -1.33 5.44 -5.22
N THR A 37 -1.80 6.61 -5.63
CA THR A 37 -1.13 7.48 -6.62
C THR A 37 0.33 7.77 -6.23
N GLU A 38 0.58 8.14 -4.98
CA GLU A 38 1.93 8.38 -4.45
C GLU A 38 2.85 7.17 -4.65
N GLN A 39 2.38 5.97 -4.33
CA GLN A 39 3.15 4.75 -4.47
C GLN A 39 3.50 4.44 -5.93
N PHE A 40 2.60 4.75 -6.87
CA PHE A 40 2.88 4.59 -8.30
C PHE A 40 3.98 5.55 -8.75
N ILE A 41 3.94 6.80 -8.29
CA ILE A 41 4.97 7.79 -8.58
C ILE A 41 6.32 7.35 -7.99
N LEU A 42 6.36 6.95 -6.73
CA LEU A 42 7.57 6.46 -6.07
C LEU A 42 8.15 5.23 -6.78
N GLY A 43 7.31 4.30 -7.20
CA GLY A 43 7.75 3.12 -7.96
C GLY A 43 8.41 3.49 -9.28
N GLU A 44 7.83 4.43 -10.05
CA GLU A 44 8.42 4.89 -11.31
C GLU A 44 9.70 5.70 -11.09
N MET A 45 9.76 6.53 -10.05
CA MET A 45 11.00 7.25 -9.70
C MET A 45 12.13 6.29 -9.36
N LEU A 46 11.87 5.27 -8.52
CA LEU A 46 12.84 4.24 -8.19
C LEU A 46 13.30 3.48 -9.43
N LYS A 47 12.37 3.11 -10.32
CA LYS A 47 12.70 2.46 -11.59
C LYS A 47 13.68 3.30 -12.41
N LEU A 48 13.35 4.56 -12.65
CA LEU A 48 14.19 5.47 -13.46
C LEU A 48 15.59 5.61 -12.85
N LEU A 49 15.70 5.81 -11.53
CA LEU A 49 16.98 5.94 -10.85
C LEU A 49 17.82 4.66 -10.94
N ILE A 50 17.22 3.50 -10.69
CA ILE A 50 17.93 2.22 -10.72
C ILE A 50 18.42 1.91 -12.15
N GLU A 51 17.56 2.05 -13.15
CA GLU A 51 17.91 1.79 -14.54
C GLU A 51 19.00 2.75 -15.04
N GLN A 52 18.93 4.04 -14.66
CA GLN A 52 19.92 5.04 -15.04
C GLN A 52 21.29 4.79 -14.39
N ASP A 53 21.33 4.49 -13.09
CA ASP A 53 22.57 4.47 -12.33
C ASP A 53 23.25 3.11 -12.32
N THR A 54 22.51 2.03 -12.58
CA THR A 54 23.05 0.65 -12.47
C THR A 54 23.00 -0.13 -13.78
N GLY A 55 22.17 0.27 -14.74
CA GLY A 55 21.89 -0.49 -15.96
C GLY A 55 21.11 -1.79 -15.73
N LEU A 56 20.61 -2.05 -14.50
CA LEU A 56 19.74 -3.18 -14.20
C LEU A 56 18.34 -2.93 -14.76
N ALA A 57 17.68 -3.97 -15.25
CA ALA A 57 16.27 -3.88 -15.63
C ALA A 57 15.39 -3.76 -14.37
N VAL A 58 14.27 -3.03 -14.43
CA VAL A 58 13.32 -2.91 -13.35
C VAL A 58 11.92 -3.30 -13.79
N GLU A 59 11.28 -4.18 -13.03
CA GLU A 59 9.87 -4.56 -13.17
C GLU A 59 9.06 -4.03 -11.99
N ILE A 60 7.94 -3.36 -12.27
CA ILE A 60 7.05 -2.85 -11.23
C ILE A 60 5.73 -3.63 -11.26
N THR A 61 5.36 -4.23 -10.13
CA THR A 61 4.00 -4.72 -9.89
C THR A 61 3.22 -3.65 -9.16
N LYS A 62 2.32 -2.99 -9.86
CA LYS A 62 1.55 -1.85 -9.34
C LYS A 62 0.26 -2.30 -8.65
N GLY A 63 -0.10 -1.60 -7.58
CA GLY A 63 -1.43 -1.65 -6.99
C GLY A 63 -1.76 -2.97 -6.31
N ILE A 64 -0.84 -3.53 -5.55
CA ILE A 64 -1.10 -4.76 -4.79
C ILE A 64 -2.14 -4.48 -3.71
N GLY A 65 -3.33 -5.08 -3.87
CA GLY A 65 -4.41 -5.01 -2.91
C GLY A 65 -3.99 -5.54 -1.53
N GLY A 66 -4.60 -5.05 -0.46
CA GLY A 66 -4.20 -5.36 0.91
C GLY A 66 -2.90 -4.69 1.35
N GLY A 67 -2.23 -3.93 0.46
CA GLY A 67 -1.06 -3.11 0.80
C GLY A 67 0.05 -3.89 1.48
N THR A 68 0.55 -3.37 2.61
CA THR A 68 1.65 -3.95 3.39
C THR A 68 1.38 -5.38 3.82
N SER A 69 0.15 -5.71 4.19
CA SER A 69 -0.22 -7.04 4.66
C SER A 69 0.00 -8.13 3.62
N ASN A 70 -0.04 -7.79 2.32
CA ASN A 70 0.27 -8.70 1.21
C ASN A 70 1.70 -8.54 0.69
N ILE A 71 2.21 -7.30 0.59
CA ILE A 71 3.54 -7.03 0.02
C ILE A 71 4.66 -7.56 0.92
N HIS A 72 4.58 -7.31 2.23
CA HIS A 72 5.67 -7.70 3.14
C HIS A 72 5.91 -9.23 3.18
N PRO A 73 4.90 -10.10 3.31
CA PRO A 73 5.10 -11.54 3.20
C PRO A 73 5.66 -12.00 1.85
N ALA A 74 5.25 -11.37 0.74
CA ALA A 74 5.78 -11.66 -0.60
C ALA A 74 7.26 -11.25 -0.72
N MET A 75 7.65 -10.11 -0.12
CA MET A 75 9.05 -9.68 -0.02
C MET A 75 9.90 -10.72 0.74
N LEU A 76 9.42 -11.22 1.87
CA LEU A 76 10.13 -12.26 2.65
C LEU A 76 10.31 -13.58 1.87
N LYS A 77 9.42 -13.88 0.93
CA LYS A 77 9.55 -15.02 0.00
C LYS A 77 10.47 -14.74 -1.18
N GLY A 78 11.00 -13.52 -1.30
CA GLY A 78 11.83 -13.11 -2.42
C GLY A 78 11.04 -12.92 -3.72
N GLU A 79 9.75 -12.60 -3.66
CA GLU A 79 8.94 -12.26 -4.84
C GLU A 79 9.24 -10.84 -5.33
N PHE A 80 9.60 -9.94 -4.41
CA PHE A 80 10.00 -8.56 -4.66
C PHE A 80 11.35 -8.26 -4.01
N ASP A 81 12.02 -7.22 -4.51
CA ASP A 81 13.33 -6.76 -4.01
C ASP A 81 13.23 -5.41 -3.31
N ILE A 82 12.26 -4.56 -3.69
CA ILE A 82 12.02 -3.23 -3.12
C ILE A 82 10.52 -2.94 -3.06
N TYR A 83 10.09 -2.23 -2.04
CA TYR A 83 8.79 -1.54 -2.03
C TYR A 83 8.88 -0.26 -1.19
N PRO A 84 8.20 0.83 -1.59
CA PRO A 84 8.06 2.02 -0.75
C PRO A 84 7.19 1.71 0.47
N GLU A 85 7.69 2.06 1.66
CA GLU A 85 6.98 1.80 2.90
C GLU A 85 7.02 3.02 3.82
N TYR A 86 6.11 3.07 4.76
CA TYR A 86 6.00 4.14 5.76
C TYR A 86 6.47 3.65 7.11
N THR A 87 7.20 4.50 7.84
CA THR A 87 7.77 4.13 9.13
C THR A 87 6.71 3.70 10.14
N GLY A 88 5.60 4.44 10.21
CA GLY A 88 4.45 4.07 11.06
C GLY A 88 3.87 2.71 10.70
N THR A 89 3.66 2.42 9.41
CA THR A 89 3.14 1.13 8.95
C THR A 89 4.11 -0.02 9.25
N GLY A 90 5.41 0.17 8.96
CA GLY A 90 6.42 -0.82 9.32
C GLY A 90 6.45 -1.14 10.80
N TRP A 91 6.21 -0.14 11.63
CA TRP A 91 6.21 -0.26 13.08
C TRP A 91 4.94 -0.92 13.63
N LEU A 92 3.76 -0.38 13.29
CA LEU A 92 2.48 -0.82 13.83
C LEU A 92 1.94 -2.09 13.17
N VAL A 93 2.02 -2.18 11.82
CA VAL A 93 1.42 -3.30 11.07
C VAL A 93 2.38 -4.48 10.99
N VAL A 94 3.66 -4.25 10.66
CA VAL A 94 4.62 -5.35 10.44
C VAL A 94 5.25 -5.83 11.75
N LEU A 95 5.78 -4.91 12.56
CA LEU A 95 6.40 -5.24 13.84
C LEU A 95 5.40 -5.44 14.98
N LYS A 96 4.13 -5.11 14.77
CA LYS A 96 3.04 -5.26 15.76
C LYS A 96 3.32 -4.56 17.08
N LYS A 97 3.82 -3.32 17.02
CA LYS A 97 4.06 -2.48 18.20
C LYS A 97 2.79 -1.74 18.60
N ASP A 98 2.64 -1.46 19.88
CA ASP A 98 1.41 -0.90 20.45
C ASP A 98 1.37 0.63 20.50
N SER A 99 2.50 1.31 20.28
CA SER A 99 2.60 2.77 20.34
C SER A 99 3.72 3.30 19.44
N LEU A 100 3.57 4.53 18.96
CA LEU A 100 4.57 5.20 18.14
C LEU A 100 5.69 5.77 19.02
N LEU A 101 6.90 5.78 18.46
CA LEU A 101 8.06 6.48 18.98
C LEU A 101 8.21 7.86 18.30
N PRO A 102 8.99 8.79 18.87
CA PRO A 102 9.38 10.00 18.15
C PRO A 102 10.03 9.65 16.80
N PRO A 103 9.80 10.45 15.72
CA PRO A 103 10.14 10.07 14.34
C PRO A 103 11.59 9.60 14.15
N ASP A 104 12.58 10.31 14.68
CA ASP A 104 14.00 9.95 14.54
C ASP A 104 14.32 8.62 15.23
N THR A 105 13.80 8.43 16.46
CA THR A 105 13.96 7.19 17.22
C THR A 105 13.24 6.04 16.53
N LEU A 106 12.04 6.29 15.99
CA LEU A 106 11.25 5.31 15.26
C LEU A 106 12.04 4.76 14.06
N TYR A 107 12.55 5.64 13.22
CA TYR A 107 13.29 5.25 12.01
C TYR A 107 14.53 4.40 12.33
N GLU A 108 15.38 4.84 13.26
CA GLU A 108 16.59 4.10 13.62
C GLU A 108 16.29 2.75 14.28
N THR A 109 15.25 2.69 15.11
CA THR A 109 14.82 1.43 15.74
C THR A 109 14.26 0.46 14.71
N LEU A 110 13.45 0.99 13.78
CA LEU A 110 12.84 0.23 12.69
C LEU A 110 13.89 -0.42 11.79
N LYS A 111 14.91 0.35 11.36
CA LYS A 111 16.05 -0.17 10.57
C LYS A 111 16.68 -1.38 11.25
N LYS A 112 17.02 -1.23 12.52
CA LYS A 112 17.67 -2.29 13.31
C LYS A 112 16.79 -3.53 13.44
N GLU A 113 15.51 -3.36 13.79
CA GLU A 113 14.61 -4.50 13.98
C GLU A 113 14.31 -5.23 12.65
N TYR A 114 14.17 -4.51 11.55
CA TYR A 114 13.94 -5.14 10.22
C TYR A 114 15.17 -5.92 9.75
N GLU A 115 16.37 -5.38 9.94
CA GLU A 115 17.59 -6.10 9.58
C GLU A 115 17.76 -7.37 10.41
N GLN A 116 17.50 -7.30 11.72
CA GLN A 116 17.62 -8.45 12.63
C GLN A 116 16.55 -9.52 12.39
N LYS A 117 15.29 -9.12 12.19
CA LYS A 117 14.16 -10.06 12.09
C LYS A 117 13.94 -10.60 10.70
N PHE A 118 14.15 -9.77 9.69
CA PHE A 118 13.71 -10.04 8.32
C PHE A 118 14.85 -10.03 7.31
N HIS A 119 16.06 -9.61 7.70
CA HIS A 119 17.19 -9.36 6.80
C HIS A 119 16.86 -8.35 5.69
N LEU A 120 15.96 -7.41 6.00
CA LEU A 120 15.56 -6.31 5.12
C LEU A 120 16.19 -5.01 5.61
N LYS A 121 16.61 -4.16 4.67
CA LYS A 121 17.19 -2.85 4.94
C LYS A 121 16.20 -1.73 4.64
N TRP A 122 16.00 -0.84 5.58
CA TRP A 122 15.40 0.45 5.32
C TRP A 122 16.44 1.39 4.72
N LEU A 123 16.11 1.95 3.55
CA LEU A 123 16.90 3.01 2.91
C LEU A 123 16.50 4.37 3.50
N SER A 124 17.24 5.43 3.12
CA SER A 124 16.96 6.80 3.59
C SER A 124 15.53 7.22 3.31
N PRO A 125 14.90 7.98 4.21
CA PRO A 125 13.55 8.51 3.98
C PRO A 125 13.48 9.41 2.75
N TYR A 126 12.32 9.45 2.10
CA TYR A 126 12.07 10.33 0.95
C TYR A 126 12.00 11.82 1.30
N GLY A 127 11.82 12.16 2.59
CA GLY A 127 11.81 13.54 3.06
C GLY A 127 10.43 14.21 3.05
N PHE A 128 9.36 13.42 3.07
CA PHE A 128 7.98 13.90 3.25
C PHE A 128 7.23 13.05 4.28
N ASP A 129 6.13 13.60 4.79
CA ASP A 129 5.23 12.89 5.68
C ASP A 129 3.94 12.49 4.94
N ASN A 130 3.49 11.28 5.21
CA ASN A 130 2.19 10.78 4.84
C ASN A 130 1.51 10.24 6.10
N THR A 131 0.40 10.86 6.49
CA THR A 131 -0.33 10.47 7.70
C THR A 131 -1.79 10.21 7.39
N TYR A 132 -2.49 9.59 8.33
CA TYR A 132 -3.94 9.41 8.26
C TYR A 132 -4.68 10.71 8.53
N SER A 133 -5.78 10.90 7.84
CA SER A 133 -6.79 11.91 8.10
C SER A 133 -8.17 11.35 7.80
N LEU A 134 -9.22 12.16 7.95
CA LEU A 134 -10.60 11.78 7.59
C LEU A 134 -11.08 12.64 6.43
N ALA A 135 -11.91 12.04 5.58
CA ALA A 135 -12.63 12.73 4.54
C ALA A 135 -14.13 12.40 4.59
N VAL A 136 -14.92 13.40 4.25
CA VAL A 136 -16.37 13.32 4.01
C VAL A 136 -16.69 14.01 2.70
N GLY A 137 -17.75 13.59 2.00
CA GLY A 137 -18.18 14.29 0.80
C GLY A 137 -18.62 15.73 1.12
N GLU A 138 -18.26 16.70 0.27
CA GLU A 138 -18.57 18.13 0.46
C GLU A 138 -20.06 18.41 0.75
N PRO A 139 -21.03 17.75 0.08
CA PRO A 139 -22.46 17.93 0.40
C PRO A 139 -22.80 17.52 1.83
N LEU A 140 -22.18 16.44 2.33
CA LEU A 140 -22.38 15.95 3.69
C LEU A 140 -21.75 16.90 4.71
N ALA A 141 -20.52 17.36 4.45
CA ALA A 141 -19.82 18.33 5.29
C ALA A 141 -20.65 19.60 5.46
N LYS A 142 -21.18 20.16 4.37
CA LYS A 142 -22.06 21.34 4.39
C LYS A 142 -23.37 21.09 5.15
N LYS A 143 -24.02 19.95 4.91
CA LYS A 143 -25.31 19.60 5.55
C LYS A 143 -25.21 19.52 7.07
N TYR A 144 -24.10 18.99 7.58
CA TYR A 144 -23.90 18.71 9.01
C TYR A 144 -22.90 19.68 9.66
N ASP A 145 -22.42 20.68 8.93
CA ASP A 145 -21.41 21.64 9.41
C ASP A 145 -20.18 20.95 10.01
N LEU A 146 -19.59 20.03 9.22
CA LEU A 146 -18.42 19.24 9.62
C LEU A 146 -17.15 19.94 9.12
N THR A 147 -16.32 20.39 10.04
CA THR A 147 -15.02 21.05 9.76
C THR A 147 -13.85 20.41 10.51
N ARG A 148 -14.15 19.63 11.56
CA ARG A 148 -13.18 18.96 12.44
C ARG A 148 -13.64 17.55 12.74
N PHE A 149 -12.73 16.68 13.12
CA PHE A 149 -13.07 15.30 13.55
C PHE A 149 -14.07 15.28 14.69
N SER A 150 -13.90 16.19 15.68
CA SER A 150 -14.81 16.32 16.82
C SER A 150 -16.25 16.69 16.45
N ASP A 151 -16.48 17.29 15.27
CA ASP A 151 -17.83 17.61 14.83
C ASP A 151 -18.67 16.38 14.56
N LEU A 152 -18.05 15.25 14.20
CA LEU A 152 -18.73 13.96 14.00
C LEU A 152 -19.37 13.43 15.29
N ALA A 153 -18.83 13.76 16.46
CA ALA A 153 -19.39 13.36 17.76
C ALA A 153 -20.78 13.94 18.03
N ARG A 154 -21.17 15.04 17.36
CA ARG A 154 -22.52 15.62 17.45
C ARG A 154 -23.60 14.73 16.83
N TYR A 155 -23.22 13.71 16.06
CA TYR A 155 -24.12 12.87 15.27
C TYR A 155 -23.84 11.37 15.49
N PRO A 156 -24.01 10.87 16.73
CA PRO A 156 -23.77 9.45 17.03
C PRO A 156 -24.69 8.56 16.19
N ASP A 157 -24.15 7.42 15.73
CA ASP A 157 -24.86 6.40 14.94
C ASP A 157 -25.49 6.90 13.62
N GLN A 158 -25.01 8.05 13.10
CA GLN A 158 -25.53 8.63 11.88
C GLN A 158 -24.77 8.15 10.62
N PHE A 159 -23.45 8.06 10.68
CA PHE A 159 -22.58 7.88 9.53
C PHE A 159 -22.03 6.47 9.41
N ILE A 160 -21.80 6.04 8.17
CA ILE A 160 -21.07 4.80 7.84
C ILE A 160 -19.60 5.16 7.66
N PHE A 161 -18.72 4.55 8.45
CA PHE A 161 -17.29 4.72 8.36
C PHE A 161 -16.65 3.65 7.46
N GLY A 162 -15.73 4.05 6.56
CA GLY A 162 -14.98 3.15 5.69
C GLY A 162 -13.47 3.31 5.86
N ALA A 163 -12.74 2.22 5.90
CA ALA A 163 -11.29 2.20 5.95
C ALA A 163 -10.72 0.91 5.35
N GLU A 164 -9.42 0.86 5.11
CA GLU A 164 -8.71 -0.37 4.84
C GLU A 164 -8.52 -1.21 6.11
N TYR A 165 -8.31 -2.50 5.92
CA TYR A 165 -8.15 -3.49 6.98
C TYR A 165 -7.10 -3.08 8.02
N ASP A 166 -5.91 -2.65 7.58
CA ASP A 166 -4.81 -2.29 8.48
C ASP A 166 -5.22 -1.17 9.47
N PHE A 167 -6.08 -0.21 9.05
CA PHE A 167 -6.53 0.88 9.93
C PHE A 167 -7.45 0.39 11.06
N PHE A 168 -8.18 -0.69 10.85
CA PHE A 168 -8.98 -1.31 11.92
C PHE A 168 -8.15 -2.15 12.88
N GLU A 169 -7.01 -2.69 12.44
CA GLU A 169 -6.19 -3.61 13.23
C GLU A 169 -5.12 -2.91 14.09
N ILE A 170 -4.66 -1.72 13.70
CA ILE A 170 -3.63 -1.00 14.46
C ILE A 170 -4.22 -0.31 15.69
N HIS A 171 -3.49 -0.32 16.79
CA HIS A 171 -3.93 0.27 18.07
C HIS A 171 -4.25 1.78 17.95
N GLU A 172 -3.44 2.55 17.23
CA GLU A 172 -3.66 3.97 16.94
C GLU A 172 -4.59 4.23 15.74
N GLY A 173 -5.35 3.23 15.31
CA GLY A 173 -6.27 3.33 14.19
C GLY A 173 -7.70 3.71 14.59
N TYR A 174 -8.67 2.92 14.11
CA TYR A 174 -10.09 3.21 14.27
C TYR A 174 -10.53 3.31 15.73
N GLU A 175 -10.09 2.38 16.59
CA GLU A 175 -10.50 2.37 18.00
C GLU A 175 -9.97 3.59 18.74
N ALA A 176 -8.69 3.92 18.58
CA ALA A 176 -8.10 5.11 19.19
C ALA A 176 -8.75 6.40 18.69
N LEU A 177 -9.04 6.50 17.39
CA LEU A 177 -9.77 7.63 16.80
C LEU A 177 -11.14 7.80 17.46
N CYS A 178 -11.93 6.72 17.56
CA CYS A 178 -13.25 6.76 18.17
C CYS A 178 -13.20 7.11 19.66
N GLN A 179 -12.24 6.54 20.38
CA GLN A 179 -12.07 6.82 21.81
C GLN A 179 -11.64 8.27 22.07
N TYR A 180 -10.69 8.79 21.29
CA TYR A 180 -10.15 10.14 21.50
C TYR A 180 -11.16 11.25 21.23
N TYR A 181 -12.00 11.08 20.19
CA TYR A 181 -12.98 12.08 19.75
C TYR A 181 -14.42 11.75 20.19
N ASP A 182 -14.67 10.69 20.97
CA ASP A 182 -16.00 10.17 21.34
C ASP A 182 -16.90 9.93 20.10
N LEU A 183 -16.35 9.28 19.08
CA LEU A 183 -17.09 9.00 17.84
C LEU A 183 -17.86 7.70 17.93
N LYS A 184 -19.10 7.73 17.43
CA LYS A 184 -19.94 6.54 17.27
C LYS A 184 -20.49 6.49 15.86
N PHE A 185 -20.04 5.48 15.11
CA PHE A 185 -20.49 5.28 13.74
C PHE A 185 -21.63 4.25 13.71
N LYS A 186 -22.62 4.47 12.83
CA LYS A 186 -23.74 3.55 12.59
C LYS A 186 -23.26 2.18 12.16
N LYS A 187 -22.20 2.14 11.35
CA LYS A 187 -21.62 0.93 10.77
C LYS A 187 -20.20 1.22 10.31
N THR A 188 -19.35 0.22 10.34
CA THR A 188 -18.03 0.21 9.69
C THR A 188 -18.07 -0.63 8.41
N ARG A 189 -17.20 -0.30 7.46
CA ARG A 189 -16.94 -1.09 6.25
C ARG A 189 -15.43 -1.18 6.05
N ASP A 190 -14.95 -2.40 6.04
CA ASP A 190 -13.61 -2.72 5.56
C ASP A 190 -13.61 -2.77 4.03
N MET A 191 -12.57 -2.22 3.41
CA MET A 191 -12.42 -2.22 1.95
C MET A 191 -10.96 -2.04 1.53
N ASP A 192 -10.65 -2.47 0.32
CA ASP A 192 -9.34 -2.22 -0.28
C ASP A 192 -9.07 -0.71 -0.46
N ILE A 193 -7.80 -0.32 -0.26
CA ILE A 193 -7.34 1.08 -0.37
C ILE A 193 -7.80 1.72 -1.69
N GLY A 194 -7.70 0.98 -2.81
CA GLY A 194 -8.08 1.47 -4.14
C GLY A 194 -9.57 1.72 -4.33
N LEU A 195 -10.43 1.17 -3.48
CA LEU A 195 -11.89 1.26 -3.58
C LEU A 195 -12.52 2.38 -2.74
N LYS A 196 -11.77 2.99 -1.83
CA LYS A 196 -12.32 3.97 -0.86
C LYS A 196 -12.97 5.17 -1.54
N TYR A 197 -12.34 5.75 -2.55
CA TYR A 197 -12.88 6.92 -3.26
C TYR A 197 -14.16 6.61 -4.04
N GLU A 198 -14.27 5.43 -4.64
CA GLU A 198 -15.53 5.00 -5.27
C GLU A 198 -16.62 4.71 -4.25
N ALA A 199 -16.27 4.21 -3.07
CA ALA A 199 -17.23 3.94 -2.01
C ALA A 199 -17.86 5.22 -1.45
N ILE A 200 -17.07 6.29 -1.25
CA ILE A 200 -17.60 7.58 -0.77
C ILE A 200 -18.41 8.28 -1.86
N LYS A 201 -17.95 8.30 -3.12
CA LYS A 201 -18.68 8.87 -4.26
C LYS A 201 -20.03 8.20 -4.49
N SER A 202 -20.11 6.88 -4.30
CA SER A 202 -21.35 6.11 -4.47
C SER A 202 -22.25 6.09 -3.22
N GLY A 203 -21.89 6.80 -2.15
CA GLY A 203 -22.65 6.83 -0.90
C GLY A 203 -22.66 5.50 -0.12
N LYS A 204 -21.72 4.61 -0.40
CA LYS A 204 -21.56 3.36 0.36
C LYS A 204 -20.93 3.59 1.73
N VAL A 205 -20.17 4.66 1.88
CA VAL A 205 -19.63 5.20 3.12
C VAL A 205 -19.84 6.70 3.16
N ASP A 206 -19.94 7.26 4.35
CA ASP A 206 -20.14 8.68 4.59
C ASP A 206 -18.87 9.38 5.03
N VAL A 207 -18.05 8.67 5.80
CA VAL A 207 -16.74 9.10 6.32
C VAL A 207 -15.74 8.02 5.99
N MET A 208 -14.55 8.41 5.54
CA MET A 208 -13.47 7.45 5.34
C MET A 208 -12.14 7.99 5.86
N ASN A 209 -11.24 7.08 6.24
CA ASN A 209 -9.85 7.46 6.45
C ASN A 209 -9.18 7.73 5.09
N ILE A 210 -8.24 8.64 5.05
CA ILE A 210 -7.45 9.00 3.89
C ILE A 210 -5.97 9.08 4.24
N PHE A 211 -5.14 9.09 3.20
CA PHE A 211 -3.73 9.44 3.29
C PHE A 211 -3.55 10.88 2.82
N THR A 212 -2.86 11.71 3.62
CA THR A 212 -2.75 13.16 3.36
C THR A 212 -2.05 13.52 2.05
N THR A 213 -1.30 12.59 1.47
CA THR A 213 -0.59 12.75 0.20
C THR A 213 -1.32 12.13 -0.99
N ASP A 214 -2.54 11.61 -0.81
CA ASP A 214 -3.23 10.92 -1.90
C ASP A 214 -3.73 11.91 -2.97
N GLY A 215 -3.23 11.74 -4.20
CA GLY A 215 -3.58 12.60 -5.34
C GLY A 215 -5.06 12.55 -5.73
N GLN A 216 -5.82 11.55 -5.30
CA GLN A 216 -7.26 11.46 -5.57
C GLN A 216 -8.09 12.49 -4.80
N LEU A 217 -7.55 13.08 -3.72
CA LEU A 217 -8.22 14.11 -2.92
C LEU A 217 -8.62 15.31 -3.77
N ASN A 218 -7.76 15.76 -4.68
CA ASN A 218 -8.00 16.95 -5.51
C ASN A 218 -9.17 16.83 -6.51
N GLY A 219 -9.62 15.62 -6.81
CA GLY A 219 -10.69 15.35 -7.77
C GLY A 219 -11.96 14.76 -7.18
N ALA A 220 -12.01 14.59 -5.86
CA ALA A 220 -13.05 13.79 -5.20
C ALA A 220 -14.18 14.62 -4.57
N ASN A 221 -14.09 15.96 -4.54
CA ASN A 221 -15.02 16.87 -3.85
C ASN A 221 -15.25 16.46 -2.37
N LEU A 222 -14.14 16.33 -1.65
CA LEU A 222 -14.07 15.93 -0.24
C LEU A 222 -13.65 17.10 0.63
#